data_7fc51dfb8477a0fd2f9779d3ac10a016
#
_entry.id   7fc51dfb8477a0fd2f9779d3ac10a016
#
_cell.length_a   1.000
_cell.length_b   1.000
_cell.length_c   1.000
_cell.angle_alpha   90.00
_cell.angle_beta   90.00
_cell.angle_gamma   90.00
#
_symmetry.space_group_name_H-M   'P 1'
#
loop_
_entity.id
_entity.type
_entity.pdbx_description
1 polymer ?
#
loop_
_entity_poly.entity_id
_entity_poly.type
_entity_poly.pdbx_seq_one_letter_code
_entity_poly.pdbx_strand_id
1 'polypeptide(L)'
;MAENKKPAIRFKGFTDAWEQRELGEIATEIIAGGDVDKSLLCEEGNCPVIANALTNDGIIGYYKNEYRVKAPAVTVTGRGDVGHAKARNDDFTPVVRLLSVKSEHDIYFLENAINAIKIVVESTGVPQLTVPQLSKNVVFYPNSAEEEMKIGTYFRNLDHLITLHQRKLEKLKNIKKSMLQKMFL
;
A
#
# COMPACT_ATOMS: atom_id res chain seq x y z
N MET A 1 22.07 -19.59 -3.15
CA MET A 1 22.87 -18.39 -3.51
C MET A 1 21.89 -17.31 -3.85
N ALA A 2 21.97 -16.15 -3.18
CA ALA A 2 21.12 -15.02 -3.50
C ALA A 2 21.41 -14.56 -4.93
N GLU A 3 20.37 -14.47 -5.76
CA GLU A 3 20.49 -14.05 -7.15
C GLU A 3 20.63 -12.52 -7.16
N ASN A 4 21.82 -12.00 -7.42
CA ASN A 4 22.05 -10.57 -7.56
C ASN A 4 21.44 -10.09 -8.87
N LYS A 5 20.31 -9.37 -8.81
CA LYS A 5 19.66 -8.81 -9.99
C LYS A 5 19.97 -7.31 -10.11
N LYS A 6 20.18 -6.87 -11.35
CA LYS A 6 20.26 -5.44 -11.69
C LYS A 6 18.98 -5.05 -12.42
N PRO A 7 18.26 -4.01 -11.96
CA PRO A 7 17.11 -3.50 -12.71
C PRO A 7 17.52 -3.03 -14.12
N ALA A 8 16.67 -3.28 -15.12
CA ALA A 8 16.91 -2.82 -16.49
C ALA A 8 16.85 -1.28 -16.62
N ILE A 9 16.06 -0.63 -15.78
CA ILE A 9 15.94 0.83 -15.69
C ILE A 9 16.36 1.25 -14.28
N ARG A 10 17.24 2.25 -14.21
CA ARG A 10 17.79 2.71 -12.95
C ARG A 10 18.15 4.20 -13.01
N PHE A 11 18.09 4.89 -11.89
CA PHE A 11 18.58 6.26 -11.79
C PHE A 11 20.10 6.32 -12.01
N LYS A 12 20.56 7.38 -12.66
CA LYS A 12 21.99 7.58 -12.90
C LYS A 12 22.75 7.69 -11.58
N GLY A 13 23.88 6.99 -11.50
CA GLY A 13 24.76 7.01 -10.33
C GLY A 13 24.69 5.76 -9.45
N PHE A 14 23.70 4.89 -9.65
CA PHE A 14 23.58 3.64 -8.91
C PHE A 14 23.97 2.45 -9.81
N THR A 15 24.93 1.64 -9.36
CA THR A 15 25.51 0.54 -10.14
C THR A 15 25.50 -0.80 -9.42
N ASP A 16 25.36 -0.79 -8.10
CA ASP A 16 25.43 -1.98 -7.25
C ASP A 16 24.26 -2.91 -7.50
N ALA A 17 24.49 -4.22 -7.42
CA ALA A 17 23.42 -5.17 -7.54
C ALA A 17 22.42 -5.05 -6.39
N TRP A 18 21.14 -5.29 -6.67
CA TRP A 18 20.11 -5.36 -5.64
C TRP A 18 20.19 -6.67 -4.87
N GLU A 19 19.91 -6.62 -3.61
CA GLU A 19 19.80 -7.81 -2.76
C GLU A 19 18.41 -8.40 -2.84
N GLN A 20 18.35 -9.73 -2.70
CA GLN A 20 17.13 -10.51 -2.62
C GLN A 20 16.97 -11.02 -1.20
N ARG A 21 15.90 -10.64 -0.49
CA ARG A 21 15.59 -11.12 0.85
C ARG A 21 14.10 -11.40 1.03
N GLU A 22 13.78 -12.23 2.01
CA GLU A 22 12.40 -12.41 2.44
C GLU A 22 11.88 -11.13 3.11
N LEU A 23 10.60 -10.81 2.90
CA LEU A 23 9.97 -9.63 3.48
C LEU A 23 10.05 -9.64 5.02
N GLY A 24 10.00 -10.83 5.62
CA GLY A 24 10.15 -10.99 7.07
C GLY A 24 11.53 -10.63 7.62
N GLU A 25 12.57 -10.64 6.77
CA GLU A 25 13.94 -10.25 7.18
C GLU A 25 14.14 -8.74 7.15
N ILE A 26 13.43 -8.03 6.25
CA ILE A 26 13.53 -6.57 6.10
C ILE A 26 12.47 -5.82 6.90
N ALA A 27 11.41 -6.51 7.31
CA ALA A 27 10.40 -5.95 8.20
C ALA A 27 10.89 -5.95 9.65
N THR A 28 10.74 -4.83 10.34
CA THR A 28 10.92 -4.78 11.79
C THR A 28 9.78 -5.44 12.53
N GLU A 29 8.57 -5.40 11.93
CA GLU A 29 7.37 -6.00 12.47
C GLU A 29 6.34 -6.22 11.35
N ILE A 30 5.60 -7.34 11.41
CA ILE A 30 4.41 -7.59 10.58
C ILE A 30 3.23 -7.86 11.50
N ILE A 31 2.25 -6.97 11.49
CA ILE A 31 1.09 -6.96 12.37
C ILE A 31 -0.15 -7.39 11.60
N ALA A 32 -0.89 -8.37 12.12
CA ALA A 32 -2.21 -8.68 11.60
C ALA A 32 -3.26 -7.77 12.24
N GLY A 33 -4.18 -7.25 11.43
CA GLY A 33 -5.33 -6.50 11.90
C GLY A 33 -6.29 -7.38 12.72
N GLY A 34 -7.11 -6.73 13.51
CA GLY A 34 -8.06 -7.38 14.41
C GLY A 34 -9.47 -6.80 14.32
N ASP A 35 -10.35 -7.30 15.18
CA ASP A 35 -11.69 -6.78 15.29
C ASP A 35 -11.69 -5.30 15.73
N VAL A 36 -12.64 -4.55 15.20
CA VAL A 36 -12.81 -3.11 15.47
C VAL A 36 -14.16 -2.88 16.11
N ASP A 37 -14.21 -1.97 17.07
CA ASP A 37 -15.47 -1.54 17.67
C ASP A 37 -16.14 -0.53 16.74
N LYS A 38 -17.22 -0.98 16.09
CA LYS A 38 -17.97 -0.17 15.15
C LYS A 38 -18.74 0.98 15.83
N SER A 39 -19.00 0.87 17.13
CA SER A 39 -19.71 1.91 17.88
C SER A 39 -18.83 3.15 18.11
N LEU A 40 -17.52 3.01 18.04
CA LEU A 40 -16.54 4.09 18.18
C LEU A 40 -16.13 4.73 16.84
N LEU A 41 -16.65 4.19 15.70
CA LEU A 41 -16.36 4.76 14.39
C LEU A 41 -17.04 6.11 14.21
N CYS A 42 -16.26 7.09 13.77
CA CYS A 42 -16.70 8.43 13.39
C CYS A 42 -16.48 8.66 11.90
N GLU A 43 -17.22 9.61 11.31
CA GLU A 43 -17.00 10.04 9.92
C GLU A 43 -15.68 10.80 9.76
N GLU A 44 -15.25 11.51 10.83
CA GLU A 44 -14.01 12.29 10.87
C GLU A 44 -13.22 11.96 12.14
N GLY A 45 -11.90 11.93 12.02
CA GLY A 45 -10.97 11.65 13.13
C GLY A 45 -9.52 11.64 12.66
N ASN A 46 -8.60 11.50 13.61
CA ASN A 46 -7.17 11.53 13.33
C ASN A 46 -6.59 10.15 12.96
N CYS A 47 -7.28 9.06 13.33
CA CYS A 47 -6.78 7.70 13.19
C CYS A 47 -7.70 6.90 12.27
N PRO A 48 -7.38 6.75 10.97
CA PRO A 48 -8.20 5.97 10.05
C PRO A 48 -8.28 4.50 10.45
N VAL A 49 -9.47 3.93 10.30
CA VAL A 49 -9.72 2.49 10.43
C VAL A 49 -9.78 1.91 9.02
N ILE A 50 -8.84 0.98 8.74
CA ILE A 50 -8.57 0.52 7.38
C ILE A 50 -8.93 -0.95 7.22
N ALA A 51 -9.77 -1.24 6.24
CA ALA A 51 -10.22 -2.59 5.88
C ALA A 51 -9.54 -3.11 4.60
N ASN A 52 -9.80 -4.39 4.26
CA ASN A 52 -9.34 -5.02 3.02
C ASN A 52 -10.18 -4.56 1.82
N ALA A 53 -10.15 -3.28 1.49
CA ALA A 53 -10.86 -2.68 0.36
C ALA A 53 -9.92 -1.77 -0.42
N LEU A 54 -10.10 -1.73 -1.75
CA LEU A 54 -9.32 -0.87 -2.64
C LEU A 54 -9.97 0.52 -2.85
N THR A 55 -11.27 0.61 -2.59
CA THR A 55 -12.01 1.87 -2.66
C THR A 55 -11.76 2.72 -1.42
N ASN A 56 -11.74 4.04 -1.58
CA ASN A 56 -11.51 5.01 -0.49
C ASN A 56 -10.26 4.68 0.35
N ASP A 57 -9.18 4.22 -0.30
CA ASP A 57 -7.94 3.76 0.36
C ASP A 57 -8.16 2.71 1.49
N GLY A 58 -9.28 1.98 1.44
CA GLY A 58 -9.70 1.02 2.47
C GLY A 58 -10.27 1.65 3.73
N ILE A 59 -10.40 2.96 3.83
CA ILE A 59 -10.88 3.65 5.02
C ILE A 59 -12.39 3.44 5.16
N ILE A 60 -12.80 2.88 6.31
CA ILE A 60 -14.21 2.62 6.67
C ILE A 60 -14.75 3.57 7.74
N GLY A 61 -13.92 4.41 8.30
CA GLY A 61 -14.21 5.38 9.33
C GLY A 61 -12.93 5.77 10.08
N TYR A 62 -13.09 6.50 11.16
CA TYR A 62 -11.97 7.00 11.96
C TYR A 62 -12.21 6.75 13.44
N TYR A 63 -11.13 6.54 14.19
CA TYR A 63 -11.13 6.74 15.64
C TYR A 63 -10.57 8.12 15.98
N LYS A 64 -11.01 8.69 17.10
CA LYS A 64 -10.59 10.04 17.50
C LYS A 64 -9.11 10.11 17.86
N ASN A 65 -8.65 9.19 18.74
CA ASN A 65 -7.30 9.21 19.28
C ASN A 65 -6.68 7.80 19.45
N GLU A 66 -7.39 6.74 19.04
CA GLU A 66 -6.94 5.36 19.22
C GLU A 66 -6.41 4.79 17.92
N TYR A 67 -5.25 4.16 17.98
CA TYR A 67 -4.66 3.45 16.86
C TYR A 67 -3.96 2.17 17.34
N ARG A 68 -3.81 1.21 16.45
CA ARG A 68 -3.07 -0.05 16.73
C ARG A 68 -1.71 -0.08 16.05
N VAL A 69 -1.52 0.63 14.97
CA VAL A 69 -0.28 0.68 14.21
C VAL A 69 0.17 2.12 14.09
N LYS A 70 1.37 2.38 14.59
CA LYS A 70 2.03 3.68 14.46
C LYS A 70 2.70 3.78 13.09
N ALA A 71 2.46 4.89 12.42
CA ALA A 71 3.11 5.23 11.15
C ALA A 71 4.61 5.55 11.33
N PRO A 72 5.44 5.44 10.28
CA PRO A 72 5.08 4.97 8.95
C PRO A 72 4.95 3.44 8.86
N ALA A 73 4.07 2.94 7.99
CA ALA A 73 3.91 1.52 7.73
C ALA A 73 3.33 1.27 6.32
N VAL A 74 3.36 0.02 5.85
CA VAL A 74 2.72 -0.40 4.61
C VAL A 74 1.62 -1.39 4.93
N THR A 75 0.37 -1.11 4.54
CA THR A 75 -0.74 -2.08 4.67
C THR A 75 -0.74 -3.00 3.46
N VAL A 76 -1.06 -4.28 3.67
CA VAL A 76 -1.20 -5.29 2.60
C VAL A 76 -2.53 -6.00 2.78
N THR A 77 -3.36 -6.03 1.74
CA THR A 77 -4.64 -6.72 1.80
C THR A 77 -4.44 -8.22 1.95
N GLY A 78 -5.08 -8.81 2.96
CA GLY A 78 -4.98 -10.24 3.26
C GLY A 78 -6.24 -11.02 2.89
N ARG A 79 -7.28 -10.38 2.36
CA ARG A 79 -8.54 -11.00 1.95
C ARG A 79 -9.19 -10.25 0.80
N GLY A 80 -9.95 -10.97 -0.03
CA GLY A 80 -10.58 -10.42 -1.23
C GLY A 80 -9.54 -10.26 -2.32
N ASP A 81 -9.24 -9.03 -2.70
CA ASP A 81 -8.15 -8.72 -3.63
C ASP A 81 -6.82 -8.70 -2.86
N VAL A 82 -6.23 -9.89 -2.72
CA VAL A 82 -5.09 -10.16 -1.83
C VAL A 82 -3.79 -9.60 -2.40
N GLY A 83 -2.94 -9.04 -1.52
CA GLY A 83 -1.57 -8.66 -1.86
C GLY A 83 -1.40 -7.21 -2.32
N HIS A 84 -2.45 -6.38 -2.27
CA HIS A 84 -2.30 -4.96 -2.55
C HIS A 84 -1.66 -4.23 -1.37
N ALA A 85 -0.51 -3.65 -1.64
CA ALA A 85 0.24 -2.84 -0.68
C ALA A 85 -0.11 -1.36 -0.81
N LYS A 86 -0.17 -0.64 0.33
CA LYS A 86 -0.35 0.82 0.38
C LYS A 86 0.43 1.44 1.54
N ALA A 87 1.24 2.44 1.24
CA ALA A 87 1.98 3.21 2.24
C ALA A 87 1.03 4.07 3.10
N ARG A 88 1.28 4.09 4.40
CA ARG A 88 0.50 4.85 5.40
C ARG A 88 1.43 5.78 6.18
N ASN A 89 1.07 7.06 6.20
CA ASN A 89 1.83 8.10 6.91
C ASN A 89 1.16 8.55 8.21
N ASP A 90 -0.09 8.17 8.42
CA ASP A 90 -0.85 8.46 9.62
C ASP A 90 -1.00 7.21 10.46
N ASP A 91 -1.07 7.36 11.78
CA ASP A 91 -1.35 6.27 12.70
C ASP A 91 -2.74 5.70 12.42
N PHE A 92 -2.90 4.37 12.40
CA PHE A 92 -4.14 3.75 11.95
C PHE A 92 -4.49 2.46 12.70
N THR A 93 -5.74 2.00 12.51
CA THR A 93 -6.20 0.71 13.02
C THR A 93 -6.55 -0.23 11.86
N PRO A 94 -5.77 -1.31 11.64
CA PRO A 94 -6.09 -2.31 10.62
C PRO A 94 -7.21 -3.22 11.09
N VAL A 95 -8.22 -3.41 10.24
CA VAL A 95 -9.31 -4.38 10.46
C VAL A 95 -8.79 -5.80 10.23
N VAL A 96 -9.50 -6.78 10.77
CA VAL A 96 -9.17 -8.21 10.68
C VAL A 96 -8.73 -8.62 9.27
N ARG A 97 -7.58 -9.32 9.20
CA ARG A 97 -6.92 -9.81 7.98
C ARG A 97 -6.23 -8.76 7.11
N LEU A 98 -6.34 -7.48 7.40
CA LEU A 98 -5.40 -6.51 6.83
C LEU A 98 -4.05 -6.70 7.52
N LEU A 99 -2.97 -6.81 6.76
CA LEU A 99 -1.62 -6.93 7.29
C LEU A 99 -0.93 -5.57 7.25
N SER A 100 -0.06 -5.30 8.21
CA SER A 100 0.71 -4.06 8.29
C SER A 100 2.18 -4.41 8.46
N VAL A 101 3.01 -3.90 7.56
CA VAL A 101 4.46 -4.12 7.54
C VAL A 101 5.15 -2.85 8.01
N LYS A 102 5.94 -2.94 9.08
CA LYS A 102 6.86 -1.89 9.52
C LYS A 102 8.27 -2.23 9.09
N SER A 103 9.02 -1.25 8.66
CA SER A 103 10.40 -1.43 8.19
C SER A 103 11.18 -0.12 8.36
N GLU A 104 12.50 -0.23 8.38
CA GLU A 104 13.44 0.90 8.30
C GLU A 104 13.60 1.42 6.86
N HIS A 105 13.09 0.65 5.87
CA HIS A 105 13.14 1.01 4.45
C HIS A 105 12.09 2.08 4.10
N ASP A 106 12.32 2.80 2.99
CA ASP A 106 11.36 3.78 2.49
C ASP A 106 10.01 3.11 2.20
N ILE A 107 8.94 3.61 2.81
CA ILE A 107 7.60 2.99 2.72
C ILE A 107 6.99 3.04 1.32
N TYR A 108 7.31 4.04 0.51
CA TYR A 108 6.83 4.15 -0.87
C TYR A 108 7.60 3.22 -1.79
N PHE A 109 8.90 3.03 -1.53
CA PHE A 109 9.65 1.97 -2.18
C PHE A 109 9.07 0.60 -1.83
N LEU A 110 8.85 0.34 -0.53
CA LEU A 110 8.34 -0.94 -0.05
C LEU A 110 6.93 -1.24 -0.57
N GLU A 111 6.04 -0.25 -0.62
CA GLU A 111 4.72 -0.36 -1.27
C GLU A 111 4.86 -0.89 -2.70
N ASN A 112 5.71 -0.26 -3.50
CA ASN A 112 5.91 -0.65 -4.90
C ASN A 112 6.63 -2.00 -5.04
N ALA A 113 7.59 -2.29 -4.19
CA ALA A 113 8.29 -3.58 -4.17
C ALA A 113 7.32 -4.74 -3.86
N ILE A 114 6.42 -4.57 -2.89
CA ILE A 114 5.40 -5.57 -2.58
C ILE A 114 4.39 -5.69 -3.72
N ASN A 115 3.91 -4.59 -4.29
CA ASN A 115 2.97 -4.60 -5.41
C ASN A 115 3.56 -5.23 -6.69
N ALA A 116 4.89 -5.23 -6.83
CA ALA A 116 5.58 -5.89 -7.94
C ALA A 116 5.68 -7.41 -7.78
N ILE A 117 5.41 -7.96 -6.60
CA ILE A 117 5.44 -9.40 -6.34
C ILE A 117 4.09 -10.01 -6.71
N LYS A 118 4.12 -11.16 -7.40
CA LYS A 118 2.92 -11.99 -7.55
C LYS A 118 2.74 -12.83 -6.29
N ILE A 119 1.94 -12.34 -5.35
CA ILE A 119 1.60 -13.10 -4.16
C ILE A 119 0.63 -14.22 -4.53
N VAL A 120 1.06 -15.46 -4.37
CA VAL A 120 0.24 -16.64 -4.60
C VAL A 120 -0.29 -17.13 -3.27
N VAL A 121 -1.62 -17.20 -3.15
CA VAL A 121 -2.29 -17.74 -1.97
C VAL A 121 -2.95 -19.05 -2.35
N GLU A 122 -2.45 -20.14 -1.80
CA GLU A 122 -3.10 -21.44 -1.93
C GLU A 122 -4.35 -21.47 -1.03
N SER A 123 -5.52 -21.62 -1.64
CA SER A 123 -6.78 -21.69 -0.90
C SER A 123 -7.77 -22.60 -1.61
N THR A 124 -8.36 -23.51 -0.86
CA THR A 124 -9.52 -24.31 -1.28
C THR A 124 -10.86 -23.58 -1.08
N GLY A 125 -10.81 -22.34 -0.58
CA GLY A 125 -11.97 -21.49 -0.29
C GLY A 125 -11.69 -20.02 -0.60
N VAL A 126 -12.03 -19.12 0.33
CA VAL A 126 -11.74 -17.68 0.17
C VAL A 126 -10.25 -17.45 0.36
N PRO A 127 -9.53 -16.89 -0.63
CA PRO A 127 -8.11 -16.59 -0.51
C PRO A 127 -7.81 -15.73 0.71
N GLN A 128 -6.83 -16.13 1.49
CA GLN A 128 -6.39 -15.41 2.69
C GLN A 128 -4.87 -15.42 2.79
N LEU A 129 -4.27 -14.24 2.85
CA LEU A 129 -2.86 -14.05 3.14
C LEU A 129 -2.65 -13.95 4.65
N THR A 130 -1.73 -14.72 5.16
CA THR A 130 -1.33 -14.72 6.58
C THR A 130 0.03 -14.07 6.77
N VAL A 131 0.36 -13.67 8.00
CA VAL A 131 1.68 -13.11 8.34
C VAL A 131 2.82 -14.04 7.90
N PRO A 132 2.81 -15.36 8.19
CA PRO A 132 3.89 -16.25 7.76
C PRO A 132 4.01 -16.37 6.23
N GLN A 133 2.89 -16.31 5.50
CA GLN A 133 2.92 -16.34 4.04
C GLN A 133 3.48 -15.04 3.47
N LEU A 134 3.05 -13.87 4.01
CA LEU A 134 3.58 -12.59 3.58
C LEU A 134 5.08 -12.49 3.87
N SER A 135 5.54 -12.92 5.05
CA SER A 135 6.95 -12.89 5.47
C SER A 135 7.89 -13.65 4.53
N LYS A 136 7.42 -14.76 3.95
CA LYS A 136 8.21 -15.59 3.02
C LYS A 136 8.29 -15.05 1.59
N ASN A 137 7.54 -13.99 1.27
CA ASN A 137 7.63 -13.39 -0.06
C ASN A 137 8.98 -12.68 -0.20
N VAL A 138 9.57 -12.88 -1.36
CA VAL A 138 10.91 -12.36 -1.66
C VAL A 138 10.77 -11.01 -2.36
N VAL A 139 11.49 -10.03 -1.87
CA VAL A 139 11.62 -8.70 -2.45
C VAL A 139 13.05 -8.43 -2.87
N PHE A 140 13.20 -7.62 -3.92
CA PHE A 140 14.50 -7.08 -4.31
C PHE A 140 14.59 -5.64 -3.88
N TYR A 141 15.70 -5.25 -3.28
CA TYR A 141 15.91 -3.88 -2.82
C TYR A 141 17.37 -3.46 -3.03
N PRO A 142 17.62 -2.17 -3.26
CA PRO A 142 18.95 -1.63 -3.39
C PRO A 142 19.66 -1.60 -2.04
N ASN A 143 20.98 -1.65 -2.04
CA ASN A 143 21.80 -1.48 -0.83
C ASN A 143 21.92 -0.01 -0.40
N SER A 144 21.32 0.90 -1.15
CA SER A 144 21.40 2.34 -0.93
C SER A 144 20.03 2.91 -0.54
N ALA A 145 19.90 3.40 0.68
CA ALA A 145 18.71 4.11 1.15
C ALA A 145 18.38 5.35 0.27
N GLU A 146 19.41 5.99 -0.32
CA GLU A 146 19.20 7.09 -1.25
C GLU A 146 18.52 6.63 -2.54
N GLU A 147 18.85 5.43 -3.05
CA GLU A 147 18.20 4.86 -4.22
C GLU A 147 16.75 4.47 -3.90
N GLU A 148 16.49 3.84 -2.75
CA GLU A 148 15.12 3.54 -2.30
C GLU A 148 14.26 4.80 -2.26
N MET A 149 14.75 5.85 -1.61
CA MET A 149 14.04 7.12 -1.48
C MET A 149 13.78 7.78 -2.84
N LYS A 150 14.73 7.71 -3.78
CA LYS A 150 14.53 8.22 -5.15
C LYS A 150 13.46 7.44 -5.89
N ILE A 151 13.47 6.12 -5.78
CA ILE A 151 12.46 5.25 -6.42
C ILE A 151 11.09 5.49 -5.78
N GLY A 152 11.00 5.46 -4.46
CA GLY A 152 9.76 5.70 -3.73
C GLY A 152 9.15 7.07 -4.07
N THR A 153 9.96 8.12 -4.07
CA THR A 153 9.53 9.48 -4.45
C THR A 153 9.06 9.54 -5.90
N TYR A 154 9.74 8.88 -6.81
CA TYR A 154 9.37 8.85 -8.23
C TYR A 154 7.98 8.24 -8.42
N PHE A 155 7.71 7.06 -7.88
CA PHE A 155 6.41 6.40 -8.00
C PHE A 155 5.31 7.15 -7.26
N ARG A 156 5.58 7.67 -6.06
CA ARG A 156 4.64 8.53 -5.33
C ARG A 156 4.21 9.76 -6.17
N ASN A 157 5.15 10.39 -6.88
CA ASN A 157 4.84 11.52 -7.75
C ASN A 157 4.00 11.11 -8.95
N LEU A 158 4.26 9.93 -9.54
CA LEU A 158 3.42 9.39 -10.61
C LEU A 158 2.00 9.12 -10.14
N ASP A 159 1.81 8.49 -8.98
CA ASP A 159 0.50 8.21 -8.40
C ASP A 159 -0.27 9.50 -8.10
N HIS A 160 0.43 10.52 -7.59
CA HIS A 160 -0.16 11.84 -7.39
C HIS A 160 -0.64 12.46 -8.72
N LEU A 161 0.17 12.42 -9.77
CA LEU A 161 -0.22 12.90 -11.09
C LEU A 161 -1.40 12.12 -11.67
N ILE A 162 -1.40 10.79 -11.55
CA ILE A 162 -2.52 9.93 -11.97
C ILE A 162 -3.81 10.37 -11.25
N THR A 163 -3.75 10.54 -9.94
CA THR A 163 -4.91 10.98 -9.14
C THR A 163 -5.44 12.35 -9.57
N LEU A 164 -4.54 13.32 -9.81
CA LEU A 164 -4.93 14.65 -10.29
C LEU A 164 -5.61 14.59 -11.65
N HIS A 165 -5.07 13.80 -12.58
CA HIS A 165 -5.65 13.63 -13.92
C HIS A 165 -7.00 12.92 -13.88
N GLN A 166 -7.17 11.91 -13.02
CA GLN A 166 -8.45 11.25 -12.82
C GLN A 166 -9.52 12.20 -12.29
N ARG A 167 -9.19 13.02 -11.28
CA ARG A 167 -10.11 14.05 -10.76
C ARG A 167 -10.48 15.08 -11.84
N LYS A 168 -9.52 15.52 -12.66
CA LYS A 168 -9.77 16.43 -13.77
C LYS A 168 -10.69 15.80 -14.82
N LEU A 169 -10.44 14.56 -15.18
CA LEU A 169 -11.26 13.81 -16.13
C LEU A 169 -12.71 13.69 -15.63
N GLU A 170 -12.90 13.34 -14.35
CA GLU A 170 -14.24 13.21 -13.77
C GLU A 170 -14.97 14.55 -13.75
N LYS A 171 -14.30 15.64 -13.41
CA LYS A 171 -14.87 17.00 -13.48
C LYS A 171 -15.30 17.35 -14.91
N LEU A 172 -14.49 17.03 -15.92
CA LEU A 172 -14.84 17.28 -17.32
C LEU A 172 -16.03 16.44 -17.78
N LYS A 173 -16.13 15.17 -17.36
CA LYS A 173 -17.29 14.31 -17.63
C LYS A 173 -18.56 14.89 -17.02
N ASN A 174 -18.51 15.40 -15.79
CA ASN A 174 -19.64 16.01 -15.11
C ASN A 174 -20.08 17.32 -15.80
N ILE A 175 -19.14 18.15 -16.22
CA ILE A 175 -19.44 19.36 -17.02
C ILE A 175 -20.12 18.96 -18.34
N LYS A 176 -19.55 17.99 -19.08
CA LYS A 176 -20.13 17.50 -20.32
C LYS A 176 -21.58 17.02 -20.11
N LYS A 177 -21.80 16.20 -19.08
CA LYS A 177 -23.15 15.69 -18.74
C LYS A 177 -24.12 16.83 -18.45
N SER A 178 -23.74 17.81 -17.64
CA SER A 178 -24.56 18.98 -17.29
C SER A 178 -24.89 19.83 -18.52
N MET A 179 -23.91 20.07 -19.40
CA MET A 179 -24.14 20.85 -20.63
C MET A 179 -25.07 20.12 -21.58
N LEU A 180 -24.89 18.81 -21.80
CA LEU A 180 -25.81 18.02 -22.61
C LEU A 180 -27.25 18.10 -22.09
N GLN A 181 -27.45 17.97 -20.78
CA GLN A 181 -28.78 18.09 -20.19
C GLN A 181 -29.40 19.48 -20.42
N LYS A 182 -28.59 20.55 -20.34
CA LYS A 182 -29.08 21.93 -20.51
C LYS A 182 -29.29 22.35 -21.95
N MET A 183 -28.62 21.71 -22.89
CA MET A 183 -28.68 22.07 -24.33
C MET A 183 -29.74 21.25 -25.08
N PHE A 184 -30.14 20.10 -24.57
CA PHE A 184 -31.08 19.19 -25.24
C PHE A 184 -32.40 18.93 -24.47
N LEU A 185 -32.58 19.55 -23.31
CA LEU A 185 -33.81 19.65 -22.55
C LEU A 185 -34.23 21.13 -22.46
#